data_49c5d89084b6732368529ec4212b360a
#
_entry.id   49c5d89084b6732368529ec4212b360a
#
_cell.length_a   1.000
_cell.length_b   1.000
_cell.length_c   1.000
_cell.angle_alpha   90.00
_cell.angle_beta   90.00
_cell.angle_gamma   90.00
#
_symmetry.space_group_name_H-M   'P 1'
#
loop_
_entity.id
_entity.type
_entity.pdbx_description
1 polymer ?
#
loop_
_entity_poly.entity_id
_entity_poly.type
_entity_poly.pdbx_seq_one_letter_code
_entity_poly.pdbx_strand_id
1 'polypeptide(L)'
;PDRRPNPHAYEVKYFHQNIWSKLENKVKGTVSVFNENFFVPLNNVNLVYSIEVEGKSIANGSINLGKYNILPQTSKTIAIPGYAKIVANKKYRGKEKTLTLSYKLNSDSHLLSKDEEIAHQQFVISDYKFPVLNTPETAQAKAVDHAKYLVLSANGVDVTISKATGLVSYLDVDKTPMLVRGFDLTPDFWRACTDNDFGSHMTTLSAAWNKPSMELKNFTRKENGSVVAELYLKETESTLTLTYTLNNNGELT
;
A
#
# COMPACT_ATOMS: atom_id res chain seq x y z
N PRO A 1 -19.18 -0.32 22.75
CA PRO A 1 -20.01 -1.18 23.62
C PRO A 1 -20.29 -2.56 23.07
N ASP A 2 -20.05 -2.84 21.75
CA ASP A 2 -20.27 -4.15 21.11
C ASP A 2 -19.13 -5.16 21.36
N ARG A 3 -18.10 -4.78 22.10
CA ARG A 3 -16.89 -5.58 22.43
C ARG A 3 -16.11 -6.09 21.23
N ARG A 4 -16.25 -5.47 20.05
CA ARG A 4 -15.38 -5.78 18.91
C ARG A 4 -14.00 -5.18 19.14
N PRO A 5 -12.92 -5.91 18.81
CA PRO A 5 -11.58 -5.34 18.88
C PRO A 5 -11.45 -4.12 17.97
N ASN A 6 -10.90 -3.04 18.48
CA ASN A 6 -10.48 -1.92 17.64
C ASN A 6 -9.25 -2.33 16.79
N PRO A 7 -9.00 -1.68 15.65
CA PRO A 7 -7.88 -2.04 14.78
C PRO A 7 -6.52 -2.14 15.49
N HIS A 8 -6.23 -1.24 16.42
CA HIS A 8 -4.97 -1.26 17.18
C HIS A 8 -4.84 -2.47 18.14
N ALA A 9 -5.92 -3.17 18.45
CA ALA A 9 -5.83 -4.39 19.27
C ALA A 9 -5.04 -5.51 18.59
N TYR A 10 -5.00 -5.52 17.25
CA TYR A 10 -4.19 -6.48 16.48
C TYR A 10 -2.70 -6.18 16.60
N GLU A 11 -2.31 -4.90 16.65
CA GLU A 11 -0.94 -4.50 16.94
C GLU A 11 -0.52 -4.88 18.35
N VAL A 12 -1.41 -4.68 19.34
CA VAL A 12 -1.17 -5.11 20.72
C VAL A 12 -0.96 -6.63 20.76
N LYS A 13 -1.79 -7.41 20.07
CA LYS A 13 -1.64 -8.87 19.97
C LYS A 13 -0.26 -9.24 19.40
N TYR A 14 0.20 -8.56 18.34
CA TYR A 14 1.51 -8.81 17.75
C TYR A 14 2.65 -8.53 18.73
N PHE A 15 2.64 -7.39 19.41
CA PHE A 15 3.70 -7.02 20.35
C PHE A 15 3.70 -7.83 21.66
N HIS A 16 2.59 -8.48 21.99
CA HIS A 16 2.45 -9.34 23.19
C HIS A 16 2.53 -10.84 22.87
N GLN A 17 2.89 -11.22 21.66
CA GLN A 17 3.08 -12.63 21.32
C GLN A 17 4.35 -13.20 21.99
N ASN A 18 4.32 -14.49 22.32
CA ASN A 18 5.42 -15.20 23.00
C ASN A 18 6.22 -16.12 22.07
N ILE A 19 6.05 -15.98 20.75
CA ILE A 19 6.81 -16.75 19.76
C ILE A 19 7.35 -15.75 18.75
N TRP A 20 8.66 -15.72 18.62
CA TRP A 20 9.35 -14.80 17.70
C TRP A 20 10.12 -15.56 16.63
N SER A 21 10.22 -14.97 15.46
CA SER A 21 10.93 -15.59 14.35
C SER A 21 11.96 -14.64 13.77
N LYS A 22 13.02 -15.24 13.24
CA LYS A 22 14.05 -14.53 12.47
C LYS A 22 14.39 -15.35 11.23
N LEU A 23 14.36 -14.72 10.06
CA LEU A 23 14.80 -15.35 8.81
C LEU A 23 16.34 -15.39 8.81
N GLU A 24 16.91 -16.55 9.13
CA GLU A 24 18.36 -16.76 9.25
C GLU A 24 19.04 -16.79 7.88
N ASN A 25 18.39 -17.41 6.92
CA ASN A 25 18.96 -17.54 5.57
C ASN A 25 17.90 -17.33 4.49
N LYS A 26 17.97 -16.15 3.85
CA LYS A 26 17.06 -15.76 2.76
C LYS A 26 17.16 -16.64 1.50
N VAL A 27 18.23 -17.39 1.31
CA VAL A 27 18.41 -18.26 0.12
C VAL A 27 17.84 -19.65 0.41
N LYS A 28 18.17 -20.21 1.56
CA LYS A 28 17.74 -21.57 1.96
C LYS A 28 16.35 -21.62 2.57
N GLY A 29 15.84 -20.47 3.09
CA GLY A 29 14.55 -20.41 3.79
C GLY A 29 14.59 -21.10 5.14
N THR A 30 15.64 -20.84 5.92
CA THR A 30 15.71 -21.30 7.30
C THR A 30 15.30 -20.18 8.25
N VAL A 31 14.45 -20.51 9.20
CA VAL A 31 13.87 -19.59 10.18
C VAL A 31 14.28 -20.07 11.57
N SER A 32 14.83 -19.17 12.39
CA SER A 32 14.97 -19.38 13.82
C SER A 32 13.65 -19.07 14.49
N VAL A 33 13.11 -19.99 15.27
CA VAL A 33 11.89 -19.83 16.07
C VAL A 33 12.29 -19.78 17.53
N PHE A 34 12.04 -18.66 18.20
CA PHE A 34 12.31 -18.44 19.62
C PHE A 34 11.02 -18.59 20.43
N ASN A 35 11.07 -19.40 21.46
CA ASN A 35 10.02 -19.57 22.45
C ASN A 35 10.27 -18.63 23.64
N GLU A 36 9.55 -17.53 23.71
CA GLU A 36 9.66 -16.55 24.80
C GLU A 36 8.88 -16.95 26.05
N ASN A 37 8.08 -18.01 26.01
CA ASN A 37 7.41 -18.52 27.22
C ASN A 37 8.45 -18.95 28.26
N PHE A 38 8.09 -18.83 29.54
CA PHE A 38 8.94 -19.25 30.66
C PHE A 38 8.69 -20.71 31.09
N PHE A 39 7.49 -21.23 30.85
CA PHE A 39 7.09 -22.50 31.42
C PHE A 39 6.56 -23.51 30.40
N VAL A 40 6.21 -23.06 29.19
CA VAL A 40 5.49 -23.91 28.23
C VAL A 40 6.33 -24.12 26.97
N PRO A 41 6.64 -25.39 26.61
CA PRO A 41 7.26 -25.73 25.34
C PRO A 41 6.26 -25.54 24.16
N LEU A 42 6.76 -25.43 22.93
CA LEU A 42 5.91 -25.25 21.73
C LEU A 42 5.39 -26.59 21.18
N ASN A 43 5.12 -27.58 22.03
CA ASN A 43 4.69 -28.91 21.58
C ASN A 43 3.24 -28.93 21.06
N ASN A 44 2.42 -27.96 21.48
CA ASN A 44 1.03 -27.79 21.07
C ASN A 44 0.87 -26.72 19.99
N VAL A 45 1.88 -26.51 19.14
CA VAL A 45 1.87 -25.45 18.12
C VAL A 45 2.24 -26.01 16.76
N ASN A 46 1.48 -25.60 15.75
CA ASN A 46 1.81 -25.75 14.34
C ASN A 46 2.33 -24.44 13.79
N LEU A 47 3.45 -24.47 13.09
CA LEU A 47 3.91 -23.38 12.24
C LEU A 47 3.29 -23.53 10.86
N VAL A 48 2.30 -22.73 10.55
CA VAL A 48 1.71 -22.61 9.20
C VAL A 48 2.49 -21.55 8.44
N TYR A 49 2.89 -21.85 7.22
CA TYR A 49 3.62 -20.91 6.40
C TYR A 49 2.95 -20.71 5.04
N SER A 50 3.10 -19.49 4.50
CA SER A 50 2.74 -19.14 3.12
C SER A 50 3.92 -18.42 2.46
N ILE A 51 4.29 -18.85 1.25
CA ILE A 51 5.25 -18.14 0.40
C ILE A 51 4.45 -17.46 -0.69
N GLU A 52 4.53 -16.14 -0.73
CA GLU A 52 3.73 -15.30 -1.60
C GLU A 52 4.58 -14.60 -2.64
N VAL A 53 4.01 -14.41 -3.81
CA VAL A 53 4.59 -13.62 -4.90
C VAL A 53 3.55 -12.61 -5.35
N GLU A 54 3.87 -11.32 -5.24
CA GLU A 54 2.96 -10.22 -5.56
C GLU A 54 1.59 -10.38 -4.87
N GLY A 55 1.62 -10.72 -3.56
CA GLY A 55 0.44 -10.92 -2.72
C GLY A 55 -0.34 -12.22 -2.97
N LYS A 56 0.11 -13.10 -3.88
CA LYS A 56 -0.55 -14.38 -4.16
C LYS A 56 0.22 -15.53 -3.54
N SER A 57 -0.44 -16.38 -2.74
CA SER A 57 0.15 -17.59 -2.18
C SER A 57 0.52 -18.57 -3.31
N ILE A 58 1.79 -18.92 -3.40
CA ILE A 58 2.35 -19.86 -4.38
C ILE A 58 2.61 -21.23 -3.76
N ALA A 59 2.96 -21.24 -2.47
CA ALA A 59 3.06 -22.46 -1.69
C ALA A 59 2.71 -22.17 -0.23
N ASN A 60 2.11 -23.14 0.40
CA ASN A 60 1.80 -23.11 1.82
C ASN A 60 1.97 -24.50 2.43
N GLY A 61 1.98 -24.57 3.73
CA GLY A 61 2.08 -25.82 4.45
C GLY A 61 2.07 -25.62 5.96
N SER A 62 2.16 -26.73 6.68
CA SER A 62 2.17 -26.75 8.15
C SER A 62 3.27 -27.67 8.68
N ILE A 63 3.94 -27.21 9.71
CA ILE A 63 5.01 -27.93 10.42
C ILE A 63 4.63 -28.06 11.87
N ASN A 64 4.50 -29.29 12.38
CA ASN A 64 4.23 -29.52 13.80
C ASN A 64 5.51 -29.24 14.61
N LEU A 65 5.49 -28.21 15.46
CA LEU A 65 6.63 -27.80 16.29
C LEU A 65 6.94 -28.78 17.43
N GLY A 66 5.99 -29.63 17.83
CA GLY A 66 6.23 -30.67 18.80
C GLY A 66 7.38 -31.62 18.43
N LYS A 67 7.66 -31.81 17.14
CA LYS A 67 8.79 -32.60 16.64
C LYS A 67 10.16 -31.97 16.92
N TYR A 68 10.21 -30.68 17.21
CA TYR A 68 11.46 -29.94 17.44
C TYR A 68 11.77 -29.72 18.91
N ASN A 69 10.81 -29.99 19.81
CA ASN A 69 10.94 -29.82 21.26
C ASN A 69 11.57 -28.46 21.64
N ILE A 70 10.90 -27.36 21.21
CA ILE A 70 11.37 -26.01 21.50
C ILE A 70 10.98 -25.65 22.94
N LEU A 71 11.95 -25.77 23.83
CA LEU A 71 11.78 -25.51 25.27
C LEU A 71 11.62 -24.02 25.55
N PRO A 72 11.09 -23.61 26.71
CA PRO A 72 11.06 -22.22 27.16
C PRO A 72 12.42 -21.54 27.05
N GLN A 73 12.43 -20.28 26.62
CA GLN A 73 13.62 -19.42 26.50
C GLN A 73 14.71 -20.00 25.57
N THR A 74 14.32 -20.85 24.60
CA THR A 74 15.24 -21.43 23.62
C THR A 74 14.79 -21.19 22.18
N SER A 75 15.70 -21.35 21.23
CA SER A 75 15.45 -21.25 19.79
C SER A 75 15.75 -22.55 19.07
N LYS A 76 15.05 -22.80 17.97
CA LYS A 76 15.38 -23.84 16.99
C LYS A 76 15.29 -23.31 15.57
N THR A 77 16.22 -23.73 14.73
CA THR A 77 16.20 -23.42 13.31
C THR A 77 15.36 -24.44 12.55
N ILE A 78 14.42 -23.96 11.76
CA ILE A 78 13.46 -24.75 10.99
C ILE A 78 13.62 -24.37 9.51
N ALA A 79 13.71 -25.37 8.64
CA ALA A 79 13.70 -25.15 7.20
C ALA A 79 12.25 -25.12 6.66
N ILE A 80 11.92 -24.12 5.88
CA ILE A 80 10.60 -23.99 5.24
C ILE A 80 10.58 -24.84 3.96
N PRO A 81 9.72 -25.86 3.87
CA PRO A 81 9.66 -26.74 2.71
C PRO A 81 9.33 -25.99 1.42
N GLY A 82 10.02 -26.33 0.34
CA GLY A 82 9.76 -25.72 -0.98
C GLY A 82 10.31 -24.30 -1.19
N TYR A 83 10.70 -23.60 -0.12
CA TYR A 83 11.12 -22.21 -0.16
C TYR A 83 12.21 -21.94 -1.20
N ALA A 84 13.33 -22.63 -1.13
CA ALA A 84 14.48 -22.40 -2.02
C ALA A 84 14.12 -22.57 -3.51
N LYS A 85 13.26 -23.54 -3.84
CA LYS A 85 12.78 -23.77 -5.22
C LYS A 85 11.96 -22.59 -5.75
N ILE A 86 11.12 -21.97 -4.89
CA ILE A 86 10.28 -20.84 -5.27
C ILE A 86 11.13 -19.58 -5.42
N VAL A 87 12.01 -19.32 -4.45
CA VAL A 87 12.87 -18.12 -4.47
C VAL A 87 13.82 -18.12 -5.67
N ALA A 88 14.37 -19.27 -6.02
CA ALA A 88 15.27 -19.44 -7.18
C ALA A 88 14.53 -19.53 -8.53
N ASN A 89 13.20 -19.62 -8.55
CA ASN A 89 12.44 -19.81 -9.79
C ASN A 89 12.51 -18.57 -10.69
N LYS A 90 13.01 -18.76 -11.91
CA LYS A 90 13.16 -17.70 -12.93
C LYS A 90 11.83 -16.97 -13.24
N LYS A 91 10.68 -17.68 -13.17
CA LYS A 91 9.34 -17.12 -13.36
C LYS A 91 9.02 -15.96 -12.38
N TYR A 92 9.63 -15.99 -11.20
CA TYR A 92 9.42 -15.00 -10.14
C TYR A 92 10.58 -14.03 -9.97
N ARG A 93 11.50 -13.99 -10.96
CA ARG A 93 12.64 -13.06 -10.92
C ARG A 93 12.14 -11.61 -10.98
N GLY A 94 12.68 -10.77 -10.11
CA GLY A 94 12.32 -9.33 -10.05
C GLY A 94 10.96 -9.02 -9.41
N LYS A 95 10.18 -10.04 -9.02
CA LYS A 95 8.90 -9.86 -8.33
C LYS A 95 9.07 -9.78 -6.82
N GLU A 96 8.18 -9.05 -6.16
CA GLU A 96 8.08 -9.07 -4.71
C GLU A 96 7.78 -10.49 -4.20
N LYS A 97 8.44 -10.87 -3.12
CA LYS A 97 8.21 -12.14 -2.45
C LYS A 97 8.17 -11.94 -0.95
N THR A 98 7.22 -12.58 -0.30
CA THR A 98 7.10 -12.60 1.15
C THR A 98 7.01 -14.03 1.67
N LEU A 99 7.43 -14.21 2.91
CA LEU A 99 7.20 -15.42 3.71
C LEU A 99 6.38 -15.02 4.92
N THR A 100 5.15 -15.50 4.99
CA THR A 100 4.27 -15.30 6.14
C THR A 100 4.27 -16.57 6.98
N LEU A 101 4.46 -16.40 8.28
CA LEU A 101 4.42 -17.45 9.30
C LEU A 101 3.26 -17.18 10.25
N SER A 102 2.47 -18.18 10.54
CA SER A 102 1.37 -18.16 11.50
C SER A 102 1.52 -19.34 12.47
N TYR A 103 1.54 -19.06 13.75
CA TYR A 103 1.67 -20.06 14.81
C TYR A 103 0.28 -20.36 15.37
N LYS A 104 -0.21 -21.57 15.14
CA LYS A 104 -1.56 -22.00 15.50
C LYS A 104 -1.53 -23.13 16.49
N LEU A 105 -2.47 -23.12 17.43
CA LEU A 105 -2.66 -24.25 18.33
C LEU A 105 -3.07 -25.50 17.56
N ASN A 106 -2.49 -26.66 17.90
CA ASN A 106 -2.87 -27.94 17.28
C ASN A 106 -3.94 -28.72 18.08
N SER A 107 -4.27 -28.26 19.28
CA SER A 107 -5.37 -28.72 20.11
C SER A 107 -5.93 -27.60 20.97
N ASP A 108 -7.11 -27.77 21.52
CA ASP A 108 -7.72 -26.83 22.45
C ASP A 108 -6.82 -26.59 23.67
N SER A 109 -6.81 -25.37 24.15
CA SER A 109 -6.23 -24.96 25.43
C SER A 109 -7.31 -24.43 26.36
N HIS A 110 -6.95 -24.00 27.58
CA HIS A 110 -7.93 -23.51 28.56
C HIS A 110 -8.79 -22.33 28.06
N LEU A 111 -8.21 -21.41 27.28
CA LEU A 111 -8.88 -20.20 26.83
C LEU A 111 -8.98 -20.07 25.31
N LEU A 112 -8.27 -20.90 24.55
CA LEU A 112 -8.15 -20.76 23.11
C LEU A 112 -8.46 -22.09 22.43
N SER A 113 -9.15 -22.03 21.30
CA SER A 113 -9.52 -23.20 20.52
C SER A 113 -8.37 -23.65 19.62
N LYS A 114 -8.44 -24.91 19.20
CA LYS A 114 -7.60 -25.43 18.13
C LYS A 114 -7.67 -24.51 16.89
N ASP A 115 -6.55 -24.39 16.18
CA ASP A 115 -6.34 -23.54 15.00
C ASP A 115 -6.36 -22.03 15.29
N GLU A 116 -6.53 -21.60 16.54
CA GLU A 116 -6.35 -20.20 16.94
C GLU A 116 -4.90 -19.76 16.69
N GLU A 117 -4.74 -18.60 16.04
CA GLU A 117 -3.43 -17.99 15.83
C GLU A 117 -2.96 -17.27 17.09
N ILE A 118 -1.83 -17.69 17.63
CA ILE A 118 -1.22 -17.14 18.85
C ILE A 118 -0.01 -16.23 18.58
N ALA A 119 0.60 -16.35 17.41
CA ALA A 119 1.68 -15.48 16.96
C ALA A 119 1.78 -15.50 15.43
N HIS A 120 2.34 -14.44 14.84
CA HIS A 120 2.65 -14.42 13.42
C HIS A 120 3.87 -13.56 13.12
N GLN A 121 4.46 -13.76 11.95
CA GLN A 121 5.57 -12.97 11.43
C GLN A 121 5.56 -12.99 9.91
N GLN A 122 5.87 -11.86 9.29
CA GLN A 122 6.09 -11.79 7.85
C GLN A 122 7.51 -11.29 7.55
N PHE A 123 8.15 -11.89 6.57
CA PHE A 123 9.47 -11.51 6.08
C PHE A 123 9.40 -11.12 4.61
N VAL A 124 9.96 -9.97 4.28
CA VAL A 124 10.22 -9.59 2.89
C VAL A 124 11.47 -10.31 2.40
N ILE A 125 11.28 -11.19 1.40
CA ILE A 125 12.35 -11.96 0.76
C ILE A 125 12.98 -11.12 -0.37
N SER A 126 12.14 -10.51 -1.20
CA SER A 126 12.53 -9.52 -2.21
C SER A 126 11.50 -8.41 -2.28
N ASP A 127 11.99 -7.18 -2.34
CA ASP A 127 11.16 -5.98 -2.32
C ASP A 127 10.36 -5.81 -3.62
N TYR A 128 9.22 -5.13 -3.50
CA TYR A 128 8.48 -4.61 -4.63
C TYR A 128 9.35 -3.59 -5.39
N LYS A 129 9.36 -3.70 -6.69
CA LYS A 129 10.01 -2.72 -7.55
C LYS A 129 8.95 -1.88 -8.24
N PHE A 130 8.89 -0.63 -7.86
CA PHE A 130 8.03 0.32 -8.55
C PHE A 130 8.42 0.38 -10.03
N PRO A 131 7.46 0.40 -10.95
CA PRO A 131 7.74 0.65 -12.35
C PRO A 131 8.40 2.03 -12.49
N VAL A 132 9.46 2.09 -13.26
CA VAL A 132 10.07 3.37 -13.63
C VAL A 132 9.21 3.95 -14.75
N LEU A 133 8.60 5.12 -14.49
CA LEU A 133 7.92 5.87 -15.53
C LEU A 133 8.98 6.40 -16.48
N ASN A 134 9.05 5.84 -17.69
CA ASN A 134 9.90 6.36 -18.75
C ASN A 134 9.19 7.59 -19.32
N THR A 135 9.53 8.78 -18.84
CA THR A 135 9.16 10.04 -19.46
C THR A 135 10.25 10.42 -20.46
N PRO A 136 10.08 10.18 -21.77
CA PRO A 136 11.01 10.73 -22.75
C PRO A 136 10.95 12.26 -22.68
N GLU A 137 12.05 12.91 -22.43
CA GLU A 137 12.14 14.38 -22.30
C GLU A 137 11.66 15.14 -23.55
N THR A 138 11.51 14.48 -24.70
CA THR A 138 11.30 15.12 -26.00
C THR A 138 9.95 14.87 -26.64
N ALA A 139 9.16 13.93 -26.15
CA ALA A 139 7.92 13.56 -26.83
C ALA A 139 6.69 14.09 -26.09
N GLN A 140 6.06 15.11 -26.70
CA GLN A 140 4.85 15.76 -26.17
C GLN A 140 3.59 15.06 -26.67
N ALA A 141 2.56 15.01 -25.82
CA ALA A 141 1.23 14.65 -26.25
C ALA A 141 0.69 15.64 -27.29
N LYS A 142 -0.17 15.14 -28.18
CA LYS A 142 -0.95 16.02 -29.07
C LYS A 142 -1.85 16.91 -28.22
N ALA A 143 -1.82 18.22 -28.48
CA ALA A 143 -2.69 19.16 -27.79
C ALA A 143 -3.66 19.82 -28.78
N VAL A 144 -4.93 19.89 -28.38
CA VAL A 144 -5.98 20.63 -29.12
C VAL A 144 -6.54 21.68 -28.19
N ASP A 145 -6.41 22.92 -28.62
CA ASP A 145 -6.84 24.08 -27.86
C ASP A 145 -8.24 24.52 -28.30
N HIS A 146 -9.23 24.36 -27.40
CA HIS A 146 -10.59 24.82 -27.58
C HIS A 146 -10.87 26.07 -26.74
N ALA A 147 -11.95 26.81 -27.07
CA ALA A 147 -12.31 28.03 -26.34
C ALA A 147 -12.45 27.82 -24.82
N LYS A 148 -13.01 26.70 -24.38
CA LYS A 148 -13.29 26.39 -22.96
C LYS A 148 -12.36 25.35 -22.34
N TYR A 149 -11.68 24.55 -23.16
CA TYR A 149 -10.91 23.40 -22.73
C TYR A 149 -9.61 23.28 -23.51
N LEU A 150 -8.61 22.71 -22.87
CA LEU A 150 -7.41 22.19 -23.51
C LEU A 150 -7.44 20.67 -23.42
N VAL A 151 -7.31 19.97 -24.55
CA VAL A 151 -7.28 18.51 -24.61
C VAL A 151 -5.87 18.06 -24.92
N LEU A 152 -5.32 17.18 -24.08
CA LEU A 152 -4.05 16.47 -24.31
C LEU A 152 -4.37 15.02 -24.66
N SER A 153 -3.75 14.50 -25.74
CA SER A 153 -4.00 13.12 -26.19
C SER A 153 -2.71 12.38 -26.50
N ALA A 154 -2.56 11.18 -25.96
CA ALA A 154 -1.45 10.27 -26.26
C ALA A 154 -1.82 8.83 -25.92
N ASN A 155 -1.45 7.88 -26.78
CA ASN A 155 -1.55 6.43 -26.54
C ASN A 155 -2.89 5.96 -25.93
N GLY A 156 -4.01 6.42 -26.50
CA GLY A 156 -5.35 6.06 -26.00
C GLY A 156 -5.81 6.82 -24.75
N VAL A 157 -5.00 7.73 -24.22
CA VAL A 157 -5.36 8.57 -23.08
C VAL A 157 -5.70 9.98 -23.56
N ASP A 158 -6.89 10.47 -23.17
CA ASP A 158 -7.35 11.83 -23.41
C ASP A 158 -7.57 12.54 -22.06
N VAL A 159 -6.88 13.67 -21.87
CA VAL A 159 -6.99 14.51 -20.67
C VAL A 159 -7.58 15.85 -21.07
N THR A 160 -8.74 16.20 -20.56
CA THR A 160 -9.39 17.49 -20.82
C THR A 160 -9.28 18.38 -19.58
N ILE A 161 -8.66 19.53 -19.75
CA ILE A 161 -8.46 20.51 -18.68
C ILE A 161 -9.35 21.71 -18.94
N SER A 162 -10.15 22.09 -17.96
CA SER A 162 -11.02 23.27 -18.04
C SER A 162 -10.20 24.55 -17.95
N LYS A 163 -10.38 25.47 -18.91
CA LYS A 163 -9.78 26.80 -18.86
C LYS A 163 -10.49 27.75 -17.88
N ALA A 164 -11.66 27.38 -17.39
CA ALA A 164 -12.37 28.15 -16.38
C ALA A 164 -11.91 27.82 -14.96
N THR A 165 -11.54 26.55 -14.70
CA THR A 165 -11.16 26.08 -13.36
C THR A 165 -9.70 25.71 -13.22
N GLY A 166 -8.99 25.44 -14.34
CA GLY A 166 -7.63 24.91 -14.32
C GLY A 166 -7.54 23.44 -13.91
N LEU A 167 -8.68 22.75 -13.75
CA LEU A 167 -8.77 21.37 -13.25
C LEU A 167 -9.04 20.39 -14.40
N VAL A 168 -8.66 19.12 -14.21
CA VAL A 168 -9.01 18.04 -15.14
C VAL A 168 -10.49 17.72 -15.01
N SER A 169 -11.25 17.99 -16.08
CA SER A 169 -12.70 17.74 -16.17
C SER A 169 -13.04 16.37 -16.78
N TYR A 170 -12.19 15.87 -17.68
CA TYR A 170 -12.35 14.55 -18.27
C TYR A 170 -10.99 13.85 -18.35
N LEU A 171 -10.99 12.58 -18.01
CA LEU A 171 -9.89 11.64 -18.20
C LEU A 171 -10.48 10.38 -18.81
N ASP A 172 -10.14 10.11 -20.05
CA ASP A 172 -10.62 8.95 -20.79
C ASP A 172 -9.43 8.05 -21.15
N VAL A 173 -9.55 6.74 -20.93
CA VAL A 173 -8.56 5.75 -21.33
C VAL A 173 -9.25 4.76 -22.27
N ASP A 174 -8.74 4.65 -23.51
CA ASP A 174 -9.35 3.85 -24.58
C ASP A 174 -10.85 4.12 -24.72
N LYS A 175 -11.23 5.40 -24.70
CA LYS A 175 -12.62 5.91 -24.73
C LYS A 175 -13.46 5.54 -23.51
N THR A 176 -12.87 4.96 -22.48
CA THR A 176 -13.54 4.67 -21.21
C THR A 176 -13.35 5.82 -20.24
N PRO A 177 -14.43 6.46 -19.74
CA PRO A 177 -14.32 7.53 -18.77
C PRO A 177 -13.77 7.02 -17.43
N MET A 178 -12.71 7.65 -16.94
CA MET A 178 -12.12 7.39 -15.63
C MET A 178 -12.66 8.32 -14.54
N LEU A 179 -13.24 9.47 -14.93
CA LEU A 179 -13.88 10.41 -14.03
C LEU A 179 -15.39 10.41 -14.25
N VAL A 180 -16.15 10.62 -13.17
CA VAL A 180 -17.60 10.83 -13.26
C VAL A 180 -17.87 12.12 -14.02
N ARG A 181 -18.68 12.06 -15.07
CA ARG A 181 -19.03 13.22 -15.91
C ARG A 181 -19.69 14.32 -15.07
N GLY A 182 -19.26 15.56 -15.28
CA GLY A 182 -19.77 16.74 -14.56
C GLY A 182 -19.03 17.08 -13.26
N PHE A 183 -17.96 16.34 -12.93
CA PHE A 183 -17.11 16.62 -11.78
C PHE A 183 -15.65 16.79 -12.25
N ASP A 184 -15.02 17.86 -11.77
CA ASP A 184 -13.58 18.08 -11.97
C ASP A 184 -12.79 17.25 -10.94
N LEU A 185 -11.57 16.83 -11.33
CA LEU A 185 -10.60 16.26 -10.39
C LEU A 185 -10.08 17.38 -9.49
N THR A 186 -10.66 17.50 -8.33
CA THR A 186 -10.40 18.59 -7.38
C THR A 186 -9.38 18.17 -6.34
N PRO A 187 -8.32 18.95 -6.09
CA PRO A 187 -7.42 18.73 -4.96
C PRO A 187 -8.16 18.71 -3.62
N ASP A 188 -7.84 17.72 -2.80
CA ASP A 188 -8.41 17.56 -1.46
C ASP A 188 -7.31 17.77 -0.41
N PHE A 189 -7.55 18.69 0.54
CA PHE A 189 -6.65 19.03 1.63
C PHE A 189 -7.17 18.52 2.97
N TRP A 190 -8.23 17.69 2.94
CA TRP A 190 -8.88 17.20 4.14
C TRP A 190 -8.86 15.68 4.19
N ARG A 191 -8.97 15.13 5.38
CA ARG A 191 -9.14 13.70 5.63
C ARG A 191 -10.21 13.45 6.67
N ALA A 192 -10.72 12.24 6.76
CA ALA A 192 -11.57 11.83 7.87
C ALA A 192 -10.83 12.05 9.20
N CYS A 193 -11.48 12.78 10.12
CA CYS A 193 -10.89 13.13 11.40
C CYS A 193 -10.83 11.92 12.33
N THR A 194 -9.72 11.80 13.06
CA THR A 194 -9.53 10.86 14.15
C THR A 194 -9.87 11.50 15.50
N ASP A 195 -9.91 10.70 16.57
CA ASP A 195 -10.14 11.23 17.93
C ASP A 195 -9.07 12.26 18.35
N ASN A 196 -7.83 12.07 17.88
CA ASN A 196 -6.75 13.04 18.13
C ASN A 196 -7.01 14.37 17.42
N ASP A 197 -7.58 14.35 16.22
CA ASP A 197 -7.94 15.56 15.49
C ASP A 197 -9.06 16.32 16.19
N PHE A 198 -10.03 15.62 16.78
CA PHE A 198 -11.06 16.24 17.61
C PHE A 198 -10.46 16.80 18.90
N GLY A 199 -9.57 16.06 19.54
CA GLY A 199 -8.87 16.51 20.76
C GLY A 199 -7.99 17.74 20.53
N SER A 200 -7.36 17.85 19.36
CA SER A 200 -6.55 19.02 18.95
C SER A 200 -7.36 20.18 18.37
N HIS A 201 -8.68 20.06 18.29
CA HIS A 201 -9.58 21.02 17.66
C HIS A 201 -9.29 21.29 16.17
N MET A 202 -8.68 20.32 15.45
CA MET A 202 -8.34 20.46 14.03
C MET A 202 -9.55 20.87 13.18
N THR A 203 -10.72 20.31 13.45
CA THR A 203 -11.96 20.59 12.73
C THR A 203 -12.39 22.07 12.80
N THR A 204 -11.95 22.79 13.82
CA THR A 204 -12.22 24.24 13.99
C THR A 204 -11.02 25.07 13.53
N LEU A 205 -9.82 24.75 14.02
CA LEU A 205 -8.61 25.54 13.76
C LEU A 205 -8.16 25.46 12.29
N SER A 206 -8.38 24.33 11.64
CA SER A 206 -8.01 24.10 10.23
C SER A 206 -9.22 24.06 9.29
N ALA A 207 -10.39 24.51 9.71
CA ALA A 207 -11.63 24.44 8.93
C ALA A 207 -11.51 25.07 7.52
N ALA A 208 -10.70 26.11 7.37
CA ALA A 208 -10.42 26.78 6.10
C ALA A 208 -9.86 25.81 5.01
N TRP A 209 -9.21 24.72 5.42
CA TRP A 209 -8.65 23.72 4.52
C TRP A 209 -9.64 22.62 4.11
N ASN A 210 -10.80 22.54 4.74
CA ASN A 210 -11.76 21.46 4.45
C ASN A 210 -12.30 21.51 3.02
N LYS A 211 -12.69 22.70 2.53
CA LYS A 211 -13.14 22.90 1.14
C LYS A 211 -12.85 24.35 0.72
N PRO A 212 -11.58 24.71 0.51
CA PRO A 212 -11.26 26.07 0.10
C PRO A 212 -11.82 26.36 -1.29
N SER A 213 -12.35 27.55 -1.47
CA SER A 213 -12.76 28.05 -2.78
C SER A 213 -11.52 28.27 -3.64
N MET A 214 -11.53 27.73 -4.87
CA MET A 214 -10.41 27.80 -5.79
C MET A 214 -10.74 28.75 -6.94
N GLU A 215 -9.94 29.79 -7.10
CA GLU A 215 -10.08 30.76 -8.19
C GLU A 215 -8.87 30.65 -9.11
N LEU A 216 -9.10 30.33 -10.40
CA LEU A 216 -8.03 30.28 -11.39
C LEU A 216 -7.48 31.67 -11.64
N LYS A 217 -6.17 31.87 -11.40
CA LYS A 217 -5.45 33.15 -11.64
C LYS A 217 -4.64 33.10 -12.92
N ASN A 218 -4.06 31.97 -13.26
CA ASN A 218 -3.24 31.83 -14.47
C ASN A 218 -3.41 30.42 -15.07
N PHE A 219 -3.42 30.33 -16.39
CA PHE A 219 -3.49 29.08 -17.14
C PHE A 219 -2.55 29.18 -18.35
N THR A 220 -1.45 28.41 -18.31
CA THR A 220 -0.41 28.52 -19.33
C THR A 220 0.03 27.14 -19.81
N ARG A 221 0.13 26.97 -21.13
CA ARG A 221 0.82 25.84 -21.73
C ARG A 221 2.27 26.22 -21.99
N LYS A 222 3.22 25.46 -21.45
CA LYS A 222 4.65 25.66 -21.62
C LYS A 222 5.15 25.05 -22.95
N GLU A 223 6.34 25.42 -23.37
CA GLU A 223 6.99 24.92 -24.60
C GLU A 223 7.25 23.41 -24.53
N ASN A 224 7.55 22.88 -23.34
CA ASN A 224 7.72 21.45 -23.11
C ASN A 224 6.41 20.65 -23.10
N GLY A 225 5.27 21.27 -23.42
CA GLY A 225 3.95 20.65 -23.49
C GLY A 225 3.21 20.53 -22.17
N SER A 226 3.84 20.84 -21.04
CA SER A 226 3.15 20.85 -19.74
C SER A 226 2.15 22.00 -19.65
N VAL A 227 1.08 21.78 -18.87
CA VAL A 227 0.04 22.78 -18.61
C VAL A 227 0.12 23.16 -17.14
N VAL A 228 0.23 24.46 -16.88
CA VAL A 228 0.31 24.99 -15.51
C VAL A 228 -0.95 25.81 -15.24
N ALA A 229 -1.62 25.48 -14.14
CA ALA A 229 -2.74 26.22 -13.58
C ALA A 229 -2.36 26.75 -12.19
N GLU A 230 -2.47 28.05 -11.99
CA GLU A 230 -2.25 28.70 -10.71
C GLU A 230 -3.60 29.09 -10.11
N LEU A 231 -3.92 28.54 -8.96
CA LEU A 231 -5.19 28.69 -8.27
C LEU A 231 -4.97 29.46 -6.97
N TYR A 232 -5.83 30.41 -6.67
CA TYR A 232 -5.86 31.09 -5.38
C TYR A 232 -6.91 30.43 -4.49
N LEU A 233 -6.48 29.97 -3.31
CA LEU A 233 -7.32 29.37 -2.27
C LEU A 233 -7.76 30.49 -1.32
N LYS A 234 -9.00 30.91 -1.44
CA LYS A 234 -9.49 32.12 -0.79
C LYS A 234 -9.47 32.06 0.72
N GLU A 235 -9.95 30.95 1.30
CA GLU A 235 -10.14 30.83 2.76
C GLU A 235 -8.81 30.63 3.50
N THR A 236 -7.77 30.20 2.80
CA THR A 236 -6.41 29.98 3.35
C THR A 236 -5.40 31.01 2.88
N GLU A 237 -5.83 31.96 2.02
CA GLU A 237 -4.97 33.01 1.42
C GLU A 237 -3.69 32.43 0.79
N SER A 238 -3.83 31.24 0.17
CA SER A 238 -2.70 30.47 -0.36
C SER A 238 -2.78 30.33 -1.88
N THR A 239 -1.65 30.04 -2.51
CA THR A 239 -1.57 29.71 -3.94
C THR A 239 -1.29 28.22 -4.12
N LEU A 240 -2.06 27.57 -4.99
CA LEU A 240 -1.84 26.22 -5.45
C LEU A 240 -1.42 26.24 -6.92
N THR A 241 -0.29 25.64 -7.23
CA THR A 241 0.16 25.44 -8.60
C THR A 241 -0.01 23.97 -8.99
N LEU A 242 -0.81 23.71 -10.01
CA LEU A 242 -0.97 22.39 -10.61
C LEU A 242 -0.21 22.36 -11.93
N THR A 243 0.60 21.34 -12.13
CA THR A 243 1.30 21.11 -13.38
C THR A 243 0.91 19.76 -13.94
N TYR A 244 0.34 19.75 -15.14
CA TYR A 244 -0.09 18.54 -15.83
C TYR A 244 0.85 18.25 -16.99
N THR A 245 1.35 17.04 -17.05
CA THR A 245 2.18 16.56 -18.17
C THR A 245 1.64 15.22 -18.65
N LEU A 246 1.28 15.13 -19.92
CA LEU A 246 0.95 13.88 -20.58
C LEU A 246 2.09 13.53 -21.53
N ASN A 247 2.73 12.38 -21.32
CA ASN A 247 3.78 11.92 -22.22
C ASN A 247 3.23 11.03 -23.36
N ASN A 248 4.09 10.69 -24.32
CA ASN A 248 3.68 9.86 -25.47
C ASN A 248 3.23 8.45 -25.12
N ASN A 249 3.57 7.94 -23.92
CA ASN A 249 3.14 6.62 -23.47
C ASN A 249 1.72 6.65 -22.87
N GLY A 250 1.12 7.85 -22.72
CA GLY A 250 -0.17 8.03 -22.07
C GLY A 250 -0.09 8.13 -20.54
N GLU A 251 1.09 8.41 -19.99
CA GLU A 251 1.28 8.63 -18.56
C GLU A 251 1.02 10.09 -18.23
N LEU A 252 0.00 10.34 -17.38
CA LEU A 252 -0.33 11.66 -16.84
C LEU A 252 0.37 11.84 -15.48
N THR A 253 1.12 12.92 -15.35
CA THR A 253 1.76 13.36 -14.10
C THR A 253 1.36 14.77 -13.75
#